data_277ddc1e859e455302e275ba192e081d
#
_entry.id   277ddc1e859e455302e275ba192e081d
#
_cell.length_a   1.000
_cell.length_b   1.000
_cell.length_c   1.000
_cell.angle_alpha   90.00
_cell.angle_beta   90.00
_cell.angle_gamma   90.00
#
_symmetry.space_group_name_H-M   'P 1'
#
loop_
_entity.id
_entity.type
_entity.pdbx_description
1 polymer ?
#
loop_
_entity_poly.entity_id
_entity_poly.type
_entity_poly.pdbx_seq_one_letter_code
_entity_poly.pdbx_strand_id
1 'polypeptide(L)'
;MKFVGVLLAAWAVWGAWAKPVPRAKIAVVKAVTACVAADRAYAATLAEKTRRWLAEGGGKVNLVEDRALASALAGRRLVYLVVCQKPSQAHLETLARFRAQGGRIAALQSYSPELAAAMGAPAPKTPRTGPIQVARVPGGWWAANLFGATGSEEAKARTLLEMAAAAVPGSWSAPVWEARRAARLAAERDYGRLQRPRPGEIHAVWDHTGQGLYPGDWPRTMRLLRANGITDLFVNVAGAGFAHYPSRILPQSQICLEGGDQLAACLAAARGTGVRVHAWFLCFNATRGSKARLASLAKRGWRLKDRAGRLTEYLDPSNPDLRWHLISALDELVRAYPVAGVHLDFVRWYEGAAAKPRNPATAVGTFVAAVRGRLRAVRPRAWLTAAVLPGYPSCVASVGQDWTAWIDRGLVDYAVPMNYFECPARYAAAVARQATTKQRARHIISGLGVTANESRLTPAQVIDQVNAARRAGMAGVALFDLDHTLVERFLPILRLGLFRPKR
;
A
#
# COMPACT_ATOMS: atom_id res chain seq x y z
N MET A 1 -6.38 36.15 -9.37
CA MET A 1 -5.65 36.80 -8.27
C MET A 1 -6.38 36.85 -6.93
N LYS A 2 -7.52 36.20 -6.71
CA LYS A 2 -8.24 36.19 -5.40
C LYS A 2 -8.01 34.92 -4.55
N PHE A 3 -7.22 33.96 -5.03
CA PHE A 3 -7.00 32.64 -4.36
C PHE A 3 -5.73 32.57 -3.49
N VAL A 4 -4.81 33.51 -3.64
CA VAL A 4 -3.57 33.56 -2.82
C VAL A 4 -3.85 34.17 -1.43
N GLY A 5 -4.87 35.01 -1.31
CA GLY A 5 -5.20 35.71 -0.07
C GLY A 5 -5.75 34.84 1.06
N VAL A 6 -6.46 33.74 0.73
CA VAL A 6 -7.07 32.85 1.76
C VAL A 6 -6.03 31.94 2.41
N LEU A 7 -5.03 31.51 1.65
CA LEU A 7 -3.92 30.70 2.20
C LEU A 7 -2.95 31.54 3.05
N LEU A 8 -2.75 32.82 2.71
CA LEU A 8 -1.91 33.74 3.51
C LEU A 8 -2.60 34.20 4.79
N ALA A 9 -3.94 34.37 4.79
CA ALA A 9 -4.68 34.70 6.00
C ALA A 9 -4.69 33.56 7.02
N ALA A 10 -4.71 32.28 6.59
CA ALA A 10 -4.54 31.13 7.46
C ALA A 10 -3.13 31.06 8.08
N TRP A 11 -2.11 31.56 7.38
CA TRP A 11 -0.74 31.66 7.90
C TRP A 11 -0.54 32.82 8.88
N ALA A 12 -1.20 33.96 8.70
CA ALA A 12 -1.08 35.13 9.55
C ALA A 12 -1.73 34.98 10.93
N VAL A 13 -2.84 34.24 11.03
CA VAL A 13 -3.47 33.89 12.32
C VAL A 13 -2.63 32.88 13.13
N TRP A 14 -1.70 32.16 12.49
CA TRP A 14 -0.82 31.18 13.12
C TRP A 14 0.37 31.79 13.84
N GLY A 15 0.75 33.02 13.52
CA GLY A 15 1.92 33.69 14.09
C GLY A 15 1.75 34.28 15.49
N ALA A 16 0.52 34.52 15.92
CA ALA A 16 0.26 35.42 17.07
C ALA A 16 0.06 34.72 18.43
N TRP A 17 -0.11 33.40 18.51
CA TRP A 17 -0.49 32.72 19.77
C TRP A 17 0.38 31.54 20.21
N ALA A 18 1.44 31.18 19.53
CA ALA A 18 2.35 30.14 19.98
C ALA A 18 3.57 30.76 20.65
N LYS A 19 3.61 30.81 22.01
CA LYS A 19 4.91 30.83 22.69
C LYS A 19 5.78 29.74 22.06
N PRO A 20 7.04 30.00 21.66
CA PRO A 20 7.90 28.99 21.08
C PRO A 20 7.96 27.80 22.04
N VAL A 21 7.40 26.68 21.63
CA VAL A 21 7.52 25.41 22.38
C VAL A 21 9.02 25.19 22.56
N PRO A 22 9.50 25.02 23.80
CA PRO A 22 10.90 24.76 24.05
C PRO A 22 11.38 23.64 23.14
N ARG A 23 12.55 23.78 22.53
CA ARG A 23 13.11 22.80 21.56
C ARG A 23 13.13 21.42 22.21
N ALA A 24 12.08 20.63 21.98
CA ALA A 24 11.99 19.29 22.53
C ALA A 24 13.15 18.47 21.95
N LYS A 25 14.04 18.01 22.82
CA LYS A 25 15.23 17.25 22.44
C LYS A 25 14.85 15.79 22.20
N ILE A 26 14.12 15.55 21.14
CA ILE A 26 13.60 14.23 20.75
C ILE A 26 14.27 13.77 19.45
N ALA A 27 14.68 12.52 19.41
CA ALA A 27 15.13 11.87 18.16
C ALA A 27 14.33 10.59 17.90
N VAL A 28 14.14 10.29 16.61
CA VAL A 28 13.69 8.99 16.13
C VAL A 28 14.86 8.31 15.45
N VAL A 29 15.22 7.13 15.92
CA VAL A 29 16.33 6.33 15.38
C VAL A 29 15.75 5.24 14.48
N LYS A 30 16.10 5.33 13.20
CA LYS A 30 15.86 4.30 12.21
C LYS A 30 16.92 3.22 12.34
N ALA A 31 16.53 2.01 12.66
CA ALA A 31 17.43 0.87 12.69
C ALA A 31 17.86 0.48 11.25
N VAL A 32 19.15 0.57 11.00
CA VAL A 32 19.79 0.20 9.72
C VAL A 32 20.75 -0.95 9.95
N THR A 33 21.61 -0.86 10.98
CA THR A 33 22.58 -1.89 11.37
C THR A 33 22.01 -2.85 12.40
N ALA A 34 21.14 -2.37 13.29
CA ALA A 34 20.44 -3.15 14.29
C ALA A 34 19.14 -3.81 13.78
N CYS A 35 18.94 -3.86 12.47
CA CYS A 35 17.79 -4.47 11.81
C CYS A 35 18.21 -5.54 10.80
N VAL A 36 17.43 -6.63 10.67
CA VAL A 36 17.68 -7.62 9.63
C VAL A 36 17.47 -6.98 8.24
N ALA A 37 18.26 -7.42 7.26
CA ALA A 37 18.31 -6.79 5.94
C ALA A 37 16.93 -6.72 5.26
N ALA A 38 16.10 -7.73 5.42
CA ALA A 38 14.75 -7.80 4.86
C ALA A 38 13.79 -6.73 5.44
N ASP A 39 14.02 -6.27 6.67
CA ASP A 39 13.13 -5.34 7.37
C ASP A 39 13.60 -3.87 7.32
N ARG A 40 14.72 -3.57 6.68
CA ARG A 40 15.28 -2.20 6.64
C ARG A 40 14.34 -1.18 6.00
N ALA A 41 13.68 -1.54 4.91
CA ALA A 41 12.71 -0.67 4.25
C ALA A 41 11.50 -0.42 5.16
N TYR A 42 11.02 -1.45 5.84
CA TYR A 42 9.95 -1.38 6.82
C TYR A 42 10.32 -0.49 8.02
N ALA A 43 11.52 -0.68 8.59
CA ALA A 43 12.04 0.16 9.67
C ALA A 43 12.11 1.64 9.27
N ALA A 44 12.56 1.94 8.04
CA ALA A 44 12.62 3.29 7.52
C ALA A 44 11.22 3.93 7.42
N THR A 45 10.25 3.19 6.92
CA THR A 45 8.85 3.63 6.80
C THR A 45 8.25 3.95 8.17
N LEU A 46 8.42 3.06 9.15
CA LEU A 46 7.90 3.26 10.50
C LEU A 46 8.60 4.38 11.26
N ALA A 47 9.90 4.57 11.07
CA ALA A 47 10.64 5.65 11.68
C ALA A 47 10.18 7.02 11.13
N GLU A 48 9.98 7.15 9.82
CA GLU A 48 9.44 8.38 9.23
C GLU A 48 7.99 8.64 9.66
N LYS A 49 7.17 7.60 9.78
CA LYS A 49 5.81 7.70 10.32
C LYS A 49 5.81 8.21 11.76
N THR A 50 6.70 7.67 12.60
CA THR A 50 6.90 8.10 13.98
C THR A 50 7.31 9.58 14.04
N ARG A 51 8.30 9.97 13.26
CA ARG A 51 8.76 11.36 13.16
C ARG A 51 7.63 12.31 12.76
N ARG A 52 6.85 11.94 11.77
CA ARG A 52 5.73 12.75 11.29
C ARG A 52 4.66 12.95 12.37
N TRP A 53 4.25 11.89 13.06
CA TRP A 53 3.26 12.00 14.15
C TRP A 53 3.73 12.88 15.29
N LEU A 54 5.00 12.75 15.69
CA LEU A 54 5.58 13.60 16.74
C LEU A 54 5.69 15.06 16.30
N ALA A 55 6.02 15.32 15.05
CA ALA A 55 6.07 16.68 14.48
C ALA A 55 4.67 17.32 14.41
N GLU A 56 3.63 16.53 14.08
CA GLU A 56 2.23 16.97 14.14
C GLU A 56 1.82 17.41 15.56
N GLY A 57 2.39 16.78 16.59
CA GLY A 57 2.21 17.18 17.98
C GLY A 57 2.93 18.48 18.41
N GLY A 58 3.73 19.06 17.51
CA GLY A 58 4.41 20.36 17.73
C GLY A 58 5.90 20.26 18.09
N GLY A 59 6.45 19.04 18.23
CA GLY A 59 7.86 18.82 18.58
C GLY A 59 8.82 18.96 17.40
N LYS A 60 10.01 19.53 17.61
CA LYS A 60 11.13 19.36 16.66
C LYS A 60 11.73 17.98 16.87
N VAL A 61 11.65 17.14 15.83
CA VAL A 61 12.08 15.74 15.87
C VAL A 61 13.06 15.47 14.75
N ASN A 62 14.23 14.96 15.09
CA ASN A 62 15.22 14.55 14.10
C ASN A 62 15.07 13.05 13.81
N LEU A 63 15.10 12.69 12.52
CA LEU A 63 15.28 11.31 12.10
C LEU A 63 16.77 11.06 11.89
N VAL A 64 17.29 10.01 12.51
CA VAL A 64 18.71 9.64 12.46
C VAL A 64 18.85 8.14 12.23
N GLU A 65 20.03 7.71 11.77
CA GLU A 65 20.35 6.28 11.63
C GLU A 65 21.13 5.78 12.85
N ASP A 66 20.97 4.50 13.18
CA ASP A 66 21.66 3.86 14.31
C ASP A 66 23.20 3.79 14.13
N ARG A 67 23.70 3.92 12.89
CA ARG A 67 25.15 4.05 12.61
C ARG A 67 25.79 5.23 13.34
N ALA A 68 25.02 6.28 13.59
CA ALA A 68 25.43 7.49 14.27
C ALA A 68 24.79 7.62 15.67
N LEU A 69 24.48 6.49 16.33
CA LEU A 69 23.67 6.47 17.55
C LEU A 69 24.24 7.39 18.64
N ALA A 70 25.53 7.36 18.91
CA ALA A 70 26.14 8.17 19.96
C ALA A 70 25.93 9.69 19.72
N SER A 71 26.16 10.17 18.51
CA SER A 71 25.90 11.59 18.15
C SER A 71 24.42 11.90 18.09
N ALA A 72 23.59 10.94 17.68
CA ALA A 72 22.14 11.06 17.67
C ALA A 72 21.55 11.25 19.07
N LEU A 73 22.15 10.66 20.10
CA LEU A 73 21.72 10.76 21.49
C LEU A 73 22.22 12.03 22.18
N ALA A 74 23.28 12.67 21.69
CA ALA A 74 23.89 13.83 22.31
C ALA A 74 22.87 14.97 22.53
N GLY A 75 22.74 15.38 23.79
CA GLY A 75 21.82 16.44 24.22
C GLY A 75 20.35 16.14 24.03
N ARG A 76 19.93 14.90 23.80
CA ARG A 76 18.52 14.48 23.76
C ARG A 76 18.01 14.12 25.16
N ARG A 77 16.69 14.11 25.30
CA ARG A 77 16.00 13.63 26.51
C ARG A 77 15.17 12.39 26.23
N LEU A 78 14.73 12.22 24.98
CA LEU A 78 13.93 11.08 24.55
C LEU A 78 14.39 10.58 23.17
N VAL A 79 14.48 9.27 23.06
CA VAL A 79 14.81 8.58 21.82
C VAL A 79 13.77 7.49 21.55
N TYR A 80 13.22 7.49 20.34
CA TYR A 80 12.39 6.40 19.83
C TYR A 80 13.27 5.47 18.97
N LEU A 81 13.46 4.24 19.44
CA LEU A 81 14.13 3.18 18.67
C LEU A 81 13.08 2.40 17.89
N VAL A 82 13.14 2.45 16.56
CA VAL A 82 12.11 1.82 15.71
C VAL A 82 12.69 0.60 15.02
N VAL A 83 12.08 -0.58 15.26
CA VAL A 83 12.48 -1.88 14.69
C VAL A 83 13.94 -2.25 14.99
N CYS A 84 14.37 -2.06 16.23
CA CYS A 84 15.69 -2.48 16.69
C CYS A 84 15.64 -3.97 17.06
N GLN A 85 16.17 -4.85 16.18
CA GLN A 85 16.04 -6.30 16.28
C GLN A 85 17.35 -6.98 16.72
N LYS A 86 18.49 -6.44 16.30
CA LYS A 86 19.83 -7.00 16.53
C LYS A 86 20.81 -5.88 16.91
N PRO A 87 20.66 -5.24 18.09
CA PRO A 87 21.61 -4.22 18.52
C PRO A 87 22.97 -4.88 18.77
N SER A 88 24.04 -4.19 18.36
CA SER A 88 25.38 -4.59 18.73
C SER A 88 25.68 -4.25 20.20
N GLN A 89 26.71 -4.84 20.77
CA GLN A 89 27.16 -4.52 22.12
C GLN A 89 27.43 -3.00 22.29
N ALA A 90 28.04 -2.38 21.29
CA ALA A 90 28.29 -0.92 21.27
C ALA A 90 26.99 -0.09 21.27
N HIS A 91 25.93 -0.57 20.61
CA HIS A 91 24.61 0.06 20.69
C HIS A 91 24.06 -0.04 22.13
N LEU A 92 24.09 -1.19 22.74
CA LEU A 92 23.58 -1.41 24.10
C LEU A 92 24.32 -0.55 25.13
N GLU A 93 25.65 -0.48 25.07
CA GLU A 93 26.48 0.37 25.92
C GLU A 93 26.18 1.86 25.73
N THR A 94 25.98 2.29 24.50
CA THR A 94 25.61 3.66 24.17
C THR A 94 24.23 4.04 24.75
N LEU A 95 23.25 3.14 24.64
CA LEU A 95 21.94 3.31 25.23
C LEU A 95 21.97 3.27 26.76
N ALA A 96 22.80 2.43 27.36
CA ALA A 96 22.99 2.37 28.81
C ALA A 96 23.57 3.70 29.34
N ARG A 97 24.62 4.23 28.71
CA ARG A 97 25.20 5.55 29.03
C ARG A 97 24.16 6.67 28.91
N PHE A 98 23.38 6.68 27.85
CA PHE A 98 22.32 7.66 27.66
C PHE A 98 21.28 7.62 28.78
N ARG A 99 20.85 6.42 29.21
CA ARG A 99 19.94 6.26 30.34
C ARG A 99 20.55 6.73 31.66
N ALA A 100 21.80 6.38 31.92
CA ALA A 100 22.51 6.82 33.12
C ALA A 100 22.60 8.35 33.22
N GLN A 101 22.59 9.05 32.09
CA GLN A 101 22.53 10.50 31.98
C GLN A 101 21.09 11.08 32.08
N GLY A 102 20.11 10.27 32.47
CA GLY A 102 18.72 10.70 32.59
C GLY A 102 17.92 10.69 31.29
N GLY A 103 18.49 10.19 30.18
CA GLY A 103 17.80 10.01 28.92
C GLY A 103 16.76 8.89 28.98
N ARG A 104 15.66 9.03 28.21
CA ARG A 104 14.59 8.05 28.13
C ARG A 104 14.54 7.39 26.75
N ILE A 105 14.20 6.11 26.70
CA ILE A 105 14.14 5.31 25.48
C ILE A 105 12.73 4.75 25.34
N ALA A 106 12.13 4.92 24.14
CA ALA A 106 10.92 4.24 23.73
C ALA A 106 11.27 3.22 22.62
N ALA A 107 11.26 1.94 22.94
CA ALA A 107 11.49 0.87 21.97
C ALA A 107 10.15 0.50 21.29
N LEU A 108 10.08 0.73 19.97
CA LEU A 108 8.87 0.56 19.17
C LEU A 108 9.07 -0.58 18.17
N GLN A 109 8.13 -1.52 18.11
CA GLN A 109 8.18 -2.66 17.19
C GLN A 109 9.53 -3.40 17.24
N SER A 110 10.15 -3.44 18.42
CA SER A 110 11.45 -4.04 18.65
C SER A 110 11.28 -5.38 19.37
N TYR A 111 11.90 -6.44 18.85
CA TYR A 111 11.78 -7.81 19.35
C TYR A 111 13.13 -8.42 19.74
N SER A 112 14.11 -7.58 20.10
CA SER A 112 15.42 -8.05 20.56
C SER A 112 15.37 -8.44 22.03
N PRO A 113 15.70 -9.70 22.37
CA PRO A 113 15.86 -10.13 23.77
C PRO A 113 16.94 -9.33 24.49
N GLU A 114 18.06 -9.01 23.81
CA GLU A 114 19.18 -8.26 24.36
C GLU A 114 18.78 -6.83 24.71
N LEU A 115 18.01 -6.17 23.81
CA LEU A 115 17.50 -4.84 24.08
C LEU A 115 16.46 -4.87 25.21
N ALA A 116 15.59 -5.88 25.23
CA ALA A 116 14.61 -6.05 26.29
C ALA A 116 15.29 -6.21 27.66
N ALA A 117 16.31 -7.08 27.76
CA ALA A 117 17.11 -7.25 28.97
C ALA A 117 17.80 -5.97 29.39
N ALA A 118 18.44 -5.25 28.45
CA ALA A 118 19.11 -3.97 28.71
C ALA A 118 18.14 -2.87 29.16
N MET A 119 16.85 -2.96 28.79
CA MET A 119 15.83 -2.01 29.21
C MET A 119 15.07 -2.46 30.46
N GLY A 120 15.28 -3.67 30.96
CA GLY A 120 14.47 -4.25 32.04
C GLY A 120 13.03 -4.54 31.60
N ALA A 121 12.83 -4.80 30.32
CA ALA A 121 11.54 -5.14 29.74
C ALA A 121 11.26 -6.66 29.84
N PRO A 122 9.98 -7.08 29.95
CA PRO A 122 9.65 -8.50 29.82
C PRO A 122 10.07 -8.99 28.43
N ALA A 123 10.59 -10.23 28.38
CA ALA A 123 10.92 -10.84 27.09
C ALA A 123 9.71 -10.77 26.14
N PRO A 124 9.89 -10.36 24.88
CA PRO A 124 8.78 -10.16 23.97
C PRO A 124 8.11 -11.50 23.67
N LYS A 125 7.03 -11.82 24.38
CA LYS A 125 6.08 -12.85 23.95
C LYS A 125 5.26 -12.24 22.83
N THR A 126 5.42 -12.75 21.61
CA THR A 126 4.61 -12.28 20.47
C THR A 126 3.12 -12.47 20.75
N PRO A 127 2.29 -11.44 20.54
CA PRO A 127 1.61 -11.35 19.27
C PRO A 127 1.83 -9.99 18.58
N ARG A 128 2.09 -10.01 17.28
CA ARG A 128 2.24 -8.80 16.45
C ARG A 128 0.92 -8.04 16.24
N THR A 129 -0.19 -8.62 16.64
CA THR A 129 -1.57 -8.13 16.49
C THR A 129 -2.27 -8.08 17.84
N GLY A 130 -3.36 -7.31 17.95
CA GLY A 130 -4.11 -7.13 19.21
C GLY A 130 -4.11 -5.67 19.66
N PRO A 131 -4.67 -5.34 20.84
CA PRO A 131 -4.68 -3.96 21.33
C PRO A 131 -3.25 -3.41 21.53
N ILE A 132 -3.12 -2.08 21.52
CA ILE A 132 -1.83 -1.41 21.77
C ILE A 132 -1.35 -1.81 23.18
N GLN A 133 -0.17 -2.38 23.26
CA GLN A 133 0.47 -2.76 24.52
C GLN A 133 1.73 -1.93 24.73
N VAL A 134 1.73 -1.18 25.83
CA VAL A 134 2.88 -0.38 26.26
C VAL A 134 3.25 -0.78 27.67
N ALA A 135 4.43 -1.35 27.84
CA ALA A 135 5.03 -1.57 29.14
C ALA A 135 5.89 -0.37 29.54
N ARG A 136 5.67 0.18 30.72
CA ARG A 136 6.60 1.14 31.32
C ARG A 136 7.77 0.37 31.93
N VAL A 137 8.97 0.72 31.54
CA VAL A 137 10.20 0.05 31.99
C VAL A 137 11.15 1.07 32.64
N PRO A 138 12.14 0.64 33.44
CA PRO A 138 13.12 1.55 33.98
C PRO A 138 13.78 2.37 32.88
N GLY A 139 13.63 3.72 32.94
CA GLY A 139 14.18 4.62 31.93
C GLY A 139 13.45 4.69 30.59
N GLY A 140 12.19 4.28 30.51
CA GLY A 140 11.44 4.45 29.25
C GLY A 140 10.20 3.59 29.06
N TRP A 141 9.97 3.18 27.80
CA TRP A 141 8.80 2.43 27.37
C TRP A 141 9.15 1.30 26.41
N TRP A 142 8.40 0.23 26.47
CA TRP A 142 8.48 -0.89 25.52
C TRP A 142 7.11 -1.07 24.86
N ALA A 143 7.02 -0.79 23.56
CA ALA A 143 5.81 -0.89 22.77
C ALA A 143 6.03 -1.83 21.57
N ALA A 144 6.13 -3.13 21.85
CA ALA A 144 6.52 -4.14 20.87
C ALA A 144 5.56 -4.23 19.67
N ASN A 145 4.26 -4.02 19.90
CA ASN A 145 3.25 -4.20 18.85
C ASN A 145 2.63 -2.90 18.32
N LEU A 146 3.16 -1.71 18.64
CA LEU A 146 2.49 -0.44 18.37
C LEU A 146 1.96 -0.31 16.94
N PHE A 147 2.77 -0.65 15.94
CA PHE A 147 2.38 -0.49 14.54
C PHE A 147 1.52 -1.65 14.01
N GLY A 148 1.65 -2.85 14.58
CA GLY A 148 0.82 -4.01 14.27
C GLY A 148 -0.45 -4.11 15.10
N ALA A 149 -0.63 -3.23 16.11
CA ALA A 149 -1.79 -3.25 16.98
C ALA A 149 -3.08 -2.93 16.22
N THR A 150 -4.18 -3.54 16.67
CA THR A 150 -5.54 -3.13 16.31
C THR A 150 -5.82 -1.78 16.94
N GLY A 151 -6.46 -0.89 16.20
CA GLY A 151 -6.77 0.47 16.65
C GLY A 151 -6.40 1.51 15.61
N SER A 152 -6.96 2.71 15.80
CA SER A 152 -6.78 3.80 14.85
C SER A 152 -5.34 4.32 14.83
N GLU A 153 -4.93 4.88 13.70
CA GLU A 153 -3.63 5.55 13.58
C GLU A 153 -3.50 6.72 14.57
N GLU A 154 -4.63 7.35 14.91
CA GLU A 154 -4.68 8.39 15.94
C GLU A 154 -4.37 7.86 17.35
N ALA A 155 -4.89 6.71 17.70
CA ALA A 155 -4.59 6.10 19.01
C ALA A 155 -3.10 5.78 19.13
N LYS A 156 -2.50 5.26 18.06
CA LYS A 156 -1.05 4.99 17.98
C LYS A 156 -0.22 6.27 18.08
N ALA A 157 -0.63 7.33 17.36
CA ALA A 157 0.03 8.63 17.42
C ALA A 157 -0.08 9.27 18.82
N ARG A 158 -1.28 9.22 19.43
CA ARG A 158 -1.50 9.71 20.80
C ARG A 158 -0.57 9.01 21.81
N THR A 159 -0.44 7.70 21.73
CA THR A 159 0.48 6.92 22.58
C THR A 159 1.93 7.45 22.49
N LEU A 160 2.42 7.74 21.28
CA LEU A 160 3.77 8.31 21.11
C LEU A 160 3.89 9.72 21.70
N LEU A 161 2.88 10.55 21.52
CA LEU A 161 2.85 11.92 22.03
C LEU A 161 2.77 11.96 23.57
N GLU A 162 2.06 11.03 24.18
CA GLU A 162 2.02 10.84 25.64
C GLU A 162 3.39 10.45 26.22
N MET A 163 4.11 9.54 25.52
CA MET A 163 5.50 9.21 25.90
C MET A 163 6.40 10.47 25.77
N ALA A 164 6.21 11.27 24.71
CA ALA A 164 6.98 12.51 24.54
C ALA A 164 6.70 13.53 25.65
N ALA A 165 5.43 13.74 26.00
CA ALA A 165 5.03 14.64 27.10
C ALA A 165 5.61 14.20 28.45
N ALA A 166 5.58 12.89 28.72
CA ALA A 166 6.08 12.33 29.97
C ALA A 166 7.63 12.42 30.08
N ALA A 167 8.34 12.35 28.95
CA ALA A 167 9.81 12.45 28.92
C ALA A 167 10.31 13.91 28.87
N VAL A 168 9.57 14.77 28.17
CA VAL A 168 9.93 16.16 27.90
C VAL A 168 8.70 17.03 28.17
N PRO A 169 8.45 17.46 29.41
CA PRO A 169 7.31 18.32 29.74
C PRO A 169 7.22 19.54 28.82
N GLY A 170 6.01 19.86 28.38
CA GLY A 170 5.74 20.94 27.43
C GLY A 170 6.05 20.62 25.96
N SER A 171 6.56 19.43 25.65
CA SER A 171 6.80 19.02 24.26
C SER A 171 5.52 18.71 23.45
N TRP A 172 4.42 18.48 24.13
CA TRP A 172 3.12 18.14 23.54
C TRP A 172 1.98 18.59 24.43
N SER A 173 0.89 19.00 23.81
CA SER A 173 -0.37 19.36 24.48
C SER A 173 -1.53 18.70 23.74
N ALA A 174 -2.31 17.85 24.43
CA ALA A 174 -3.45 17.15 23.84
C ALA A 174 -4.47 18.13 23.20
N PRO A 175 -4.93 19.21 23.89
CA PRO A 175 -5.84 20.19 23.27
C PRO A 175 -5.30 20.83 22.01
N VAL A 176 -4.01 21.19 21.99
CA VAL A 176 -3.37 21.80 20.80
C VAL A 176 -3.30 20.80 19.65
N TRP A 177 -2.94 19.55 19.92
CA TRP A 177 -2.92 18.50 18.90
C TRP A 177 -4.31 18.22 18.34
N GLU A 178 -5.32 18.12 19.21
CA GLU A 178 -6.71 17.89 18.79
C GLU A 178 -7.25 19.05 17.95
N ALA A 179 -6.98 20.29 18.33
CA ALA A 179 -7.37 21.47 17.56
C ALA A 179 -6.70 21.51 16.17
N ARG A 180 -5.40 21.23 16.10
CA ARG A 180 -4.67 21.15 14.81
C ARG A 180 -5.21 20.03 13.93
N ARG A 181 -5.48 18.88 14.52
CA ARG A 181 -6.07 17.75 13.78
C ARG A 181 -7.45 18.10 13.25
N ALA A 182 -8.31 18.69 14.07
CA ALA A 182 -9.66 19.13 13.66
C ALA A 182 -9.58 20.15 12.52
N ALA A 183 -8.69 21.13 12.62
CA ALA A 183 -8.48 22.13 11.56
C ALA A 183 -8.00 21.49 10.26
N ARG A 184 -7.07 20.55 10.32
CA ARG A 184 -6.60 19.80 9.13
C ARG A 184 -7.73 19.00 8.49
N LEU A 185 -8.50 18.26 9.27
CA LEU A 185 -9.63 17.48 8.75
C LEU A 185 -10.71 18.39 8.14
N ALA A 186 -10.96 19.56 8.70
CA ALA A 186 -11.86 20.55 8.13
C ALA A 186 -11.33 21.04 6.78
N ALA A 187 -10.06 21.44 6.71
CA ALA A 187 -9.42 21.87 5.47
C ALA A 187 -9.45 20.79 4.37
N GLU A 188 -9.15 19.52 4.71
CA GLU A 188 -9.24 18.39 3.78
C GLU A 188 -10.69 18.19 3.26
N ARG A 189 -11.69 18.31 4.14
CA ARG A 189 -13.11 18.24 3.74
C ARG A 189 -13.51 19.38 2.82
N ASP A 190 -13.09 20.61 3.13
CA ASP A 190 -13.38 21.78 2.30
C ASP A 190 -12.68 21.66 0.95
N TYR A 191 -11.45 21.19 0.91
CA TYR A 191 -10.77 20.87 -0.34
C TYR A 191 -11.52 19.80 -1.15
N GLY A 192 -12.06 18.78 -0.49
CA GLY A 192 -12.92 17.78 -1.12
C GLY A 192 -14.21 18.39 -1.71
N ARG A 193 -14.88 19.28 -0.99
CA ARG A 193 -16.12 19.97 -1.46
C ARG A 193 -15.90 20.86 -2.67
N LEU A 194 -14.72 21.45 -2.80
CA LEU A 194 -14.35 22.29 -3.95
C LEU A 194 -14.20 21.50 -5.25
N GLN A 195 -14.03 20.18 -5.15
CA GLN A 195 -13.86 19.32 -6.32
C GLN A 195 -15.18 19.06 -7.04
N ARG A 196 -15.09 18.70 -8.33
CA ARG A 196 -16.24 18.35 -9.16
C ARG A 196 -16.14 16.92 -9.65
N PRO A 197 -17.24 16.15 -9.68
CA PRO A 197 -17.26 14.84 -10.29
C PRO A 197 -17.09 14.99 -11.82
N ARG A 198 -16.44 14.01 -12.44
CA ARG A 198 -16.31 13.93 -13.90
C ARG A 198 -17.21 12.79 -14.40
N PRO A 199 -18.21 13.07 -15.25
CA PRO A 199 -19.07 12.02 -15.81
C PRO A 199 -18.27 10.96 -16.56
N GLY A 200 -18.58 9.68 -16.30
CA GLY A 200 -17.92 8.55 -16.96
C GLY A 200 -16.51 8.21 -16.47
N GLU A 201 -16.01 8.94 -15.47
CA GLU A 201 -14.70 8.62 -14.87
C GLU A 201 -14.75 7.30 -14.11
N ILE A 202 -13.69 6.50 -14.26
CA ILE A 202 -13.53 5.23 -13.56
C ILE A 202 -12.94 5.51 -12.18
N HIS A 203 -13.65 5.08 -11.14
CA HIS A 203 -13.19 5.10 -9.76
C HIS A 203 -13.06 3.65 -9.29
N ALA A 204 -11.91 3.06 -9.53
CA ALA A 204 -11.65 1.68 -9.16
C ALA A 204 -10.99 1.56 -7.79
N VAL A 205 -11.12 0.38 -7.17
CA VAL A 205 -10.38 0.01 -5.96
C VAL A 205 -9.91 -1.44 -6.09
N TRP A 206 -8.71 -1.73 -5.57
CA TRP A 206 -8.21 -3.08 -5.45
C TRP A 206 -8.59 -3.69 -4.09
N ASP A 207 -9.24 -4.84 -4.10
CA ASP A 207 -9.36 -5.69 -2.92
C ASP A 207 -8.26 -6.75 -2.95
N HIS A 208 -7.18 -6.50 -2.22
CA HIS A 208 -6.03 -7.38 -2.17
C HIS A 208 -6.31 -8.69 -1.44
N THR A 209 -7.26 -8.71 -0.53
CA THR A 209 -7.62 -9.91 0.25
C THR A 209 -8.45 -10.91 -0.51
N GLY A 210 -9.29 -10.45 -1.44
CA GLY A 210 -10.28 -11.25 -2.15
C GLY A 210 -11.49 -11.61 -1.30
N GLN A 211 -11.70 -10.94 -0.16
CA GLN A 211 -12.80 -11.19 0.78
C GLN A 211 -13.65 -9.94 1.07
N GLY A 212 -13.33 -8.83 0.38
CA GLY A 212 -13.91 -7.53 0.68
C GLY A 212 -13.38 -6.93 1.97
N LEU A 213 -13.92 -5.76 2.35
CA LEU A 213 -13.55 -5.08 3.58
C LEU A 213 -14.02 -5.83 4.84
N TYR A 214 -15.16 -6.50 4.73
CA TYR A 214 -15.79 -7.26 5.80
C TYR A 214 -15.86 -8.73 5.39
N PRO A 215 -14.90 -9.58 5.78
CA PRO A 215 -14.90 -11.00 5.43
C PRO A 215 -16.23 -11.67 5.80
N GLY A 216 -16.83 -12.39 4.85
CA GLY A 216 -18.14 -13.01 5.00
C GLY A 216 -19.34 -12.08 4.74
N ASP A 217 -19.17 -10.77 4.62
CA ASP A 217 -20.24 -9.79 4.39
C ASP A 217 -19.99 -8.95 3.12
N TRP A 218 -20.05 -9.58 1.96
CA TRP A 218 -19.96 -8.90 0.67
C TRP A 218 -21.05 -7.84 0.45
N PRO A 219 -22.34 -8.06 0.85
CA PRO A 219 -23.36 -7.03 0.74
C PRO A 219 -23.00 -5.72 1.45
N ARG A 220 -22.42 -5.79 2.64
CA ARG A 220 -21.94 -4.61 3.37
C ARG A 220 -20.82 -3.90 2.63
N THR A 221 -19.84 -4.66 2.13
CA THR A 221 -18.73 -4.11 1.32
C THR A 221 -19.28 -3.39 0.08
N MET A 222 -20.20 -3.99 -0.68
CA MET A 222 -20.75 -3.41 -1.90
C MET A 222 -21.59 -2.15 -1.64
N ARG A 223 -22.42 -2.14 -0.59
CA ARG A 223 -23.16 -0.93 -0.18
C ARG A 223 -22.21 0.22 0.12
N LEU A 224 -21.11 -0.06 0.82
CA LEU A 224 -20.09 0.92 1.17
C LEU A 224 -19.39 1.47 -0.08
N LEU A 225 -18.96 0.63 -1.01
CA LEU A 225 -18.32 1.04 -2.26
C LEU A 225 -19.24 1.95 -3.09
N ARG A 226 -20.49 1.54 -3.30
CA ARG A 226 -21.51 2.34 -3.98
C ARG A 226 -21.73 3.71 -3.30
N ALA A 227 -21.92 3.72 -1.98
CA ALA A 227 -22.16 4.94 -1.22
C ALA A 227 -21.00 5.95 -1.29
N ASN A 228 -19.82 5.51 -1.68
CA ASN A 228 -18.64 6.34 -1.84
C ASN A 228 -18.24 6.57 -3.31
N GLY A 229 -19.11 6.24 -4.27
CA GLY A 229 -18.91 6.52 -5.68
C GLY A 229 -17.85 5.67 -6.38
N ILE A 230 -17.51 4.51 -5.81
CA ILE A 230 -16.67 3.52 -6.48
C ILE A 230 -17.48 2.86 -7.59
N THR A 231 -16.89 2.77 -8.77
CA THR A 231 -17.51 2.22 -9.98
C THR A 231 -17.02 0.83 -10.33
N ASP A 232 -15.81 0.49 -9.90
CA ASP A 232 -15.13 -0.75 -10.26
C ASP A 232 -14.39 -1.36 -9.07
N LEU A 233 -14.48 -2.68 -8.92
CA LEU A 233 -13.76 -3.44 -7.93
C LEU A 233 -12.86 -4.47 -8.61
N PHE A 234 -11.56 -4.38 -8.42
CA PHE A 234 -10.60 -5.41 -8.78
C PHE A 234 -10.45 -6.35 -7.56
N VAL A 235 -11.12 -7.49 -7.59
CA VAL A 235 -11.12 -8.45 -6.48
C VAL A 235 -10.11 -9.57 -6.74
N ASN A 236 -9.12 -9.75 -5.86
CA ASN A 236 -8.05 -10.73 -6.00
C ASN A 236 -8.56 -12.14 -5.68
N VAL A 237 -9.11 -12.82 -6.68
CA VAL A 237 -9.78 -14.11 -6.51
C VAL A 237 -8.97 -15.30 -7.00
N ALA A 238 -7.90 -15.08 -7.78
CA ALA A 238 -7.09 -16.18 -8.29
C ALA A 238 -5.66 -15.76 -8.63
N GLY A 239 -4.83 -16.75 -8.78
CA GLY A 239 -3.47 -16.64 -9.28
C GLY A 239 -2.85 -18.01 -9.50
N ALA A 240 -1.62 -18.06 -9.99
CA ALA A 240 -0.92 -19.31 -10.27
C ALA A 240 -0.82 -20.25 -9.05
N GLY A 241 -0.94 -19.69 -7.86
CA GLY A 241 -0.82 -20.42 -6.59
C GLY A 241 -2.13 -20.81 -5.93
N PHE A 242 -3.28 -20.21 -6.29
CA PHE A 242 -4.54 -20.35 -5.55
C PHE A 242 -5.77 -19.93 -6.35
N ALA A 243 -6.97 -20.35 -5.88
CA ALA A 243 -8.26 -19.78 -6.27
C ALA A 243 -9.14 -19.60 -5.02
N HIS A 244 -9.88 -18.47 -4.95
CA HIS A 244 -10.89 -18.19 -3.93
C HIS A 244 -12.31 -18.57 -4.43
N TYR A 245 -12.37 -19.50 -5.37
CA TYR A 245 -13.58 -20.11 -5.92
C TYR A 245 -13.32 -21.59 -6.22
N PRO A 246 -14.34 -22.44 -6.38
CA PRO A 246 -14.19 -23.85 -6.76
C PRO A 246 -13.60 -24.00 -8.17
N SER A 247 -12.27 -24.04 -8.26
CA SER A 247 -11.54 -24.28 -9.52
C SER A 247 -11.17 -25.74 -9.65
N ARG A 248 -11.24 -26.26 -10.90
CA ARG A 248 -10.75 -27.60 -11.27
C ARG A 248 -9.30 -27.58 -11.74
N ILE A 249 -8.75 -26.38 -12.02
CA ILE A 249 -7.43 -26.17 -12.60
C ILE A 249 -6.45 -25.65 -11.54
N LEU A 250 -6.90 -24.71 -10.72
CA LEU A 250 -6.09 -24.09 -9.66
C LEU A 250 -6.42 -24.71 -8.29
N PRO A 251 -5.45 -24.80 -7.38
CA PRO A 251 -5.74 -25.24 -6.02
C PRO A 251 -6.66 -24.24 -5.31
N GLN A 252 -7.70 -24.76 -4.68
CA GLN A 252 -8.56 -23.96 -3.83
C GLN A 252 -7.78 -23.46 -2.61
N SER A 253 -7.95 -22.21 -2.27
CA SER A 253 -7.35 -21.60 -1.10
C SER A 253 -8.09 -21.96 0.18
N GLN A 254 -7.45 -21.77 1.34
CA GLN A 254 -8.12 -21.92 2.64
C GLN A 254 -9.36 -21.00 2.75
N ILE A 255 -9.29 -19.81 2.19
CA ILE A 255 -10.42 -18.87 2.14
C ILE A 255 -11.62 -19.48 1.42
N CYS A 256 -11.39 -20.20 0.30
CA CYS A 256 -12.47 -20.88 -0.42
C CYS A 256 -12.99 -22.08 0.35
N LEU A 257 -12.10 -22.87 0.95
CA LEU A 257 -12.47 -24.07 1.68
C LEU A 257 -13.30 -23.79 2.93
N GLU A 258 -13.00 -22.71 3.65
CA GLU A 258 -13.67 -22.31 4.89
C GLU A 258 -14.84 -21.33 4.65
N GLY A 259 -14.65 -20.37 3.75
CA GLY A 259 -15.59 -19.26 3.50
C GLY A 259 -16.40 -19.40 2.22
N GLY A 260 -16.26 -20.50 1.48
CA GLY A 260 -16.99 -20.77 0.23
C GLY A 260 -16.50 -19.91 -0.95
N ASP A 261 -17.29 -19.91 -2.00
CA ASP A 261 -17.01 -19.24 -3.27
C ASP A 261 -17.08 -17.71 -3.13
N GLN A 262 -15.92 -17.08 -2.96
CA GLN A 262 -15.82 -15.63 -2.76
C GLN A 262 -16.20 -14.84 -4.01
N LEU A 263 -15.92 -15.38 -5.22
CA LEU A 263 -16.27 -14.67 -6.45
C LEU A 263 -17.78 -14.69 -6.70
N ALA A 264 -18.44 -15.82 -6.49
CA ALA A 264 -19.89 -15.89 -6.58
C ALA A 264 -20.59 -14.98 -5.56
N ALA A 265 -20.12 -14.97 -4.31
CA ALA A 265 -20.66 -14.11 -3.25
C ALA A 265 -20.48 -12.62 -3.58
N CYS A 266 -19.29 -12.23 -4.04
CA CYS A 266 -18.99 -10.87 -4.49
C CYS A 266 -19.91 -10.43 -5.64
N LEU A 267 -20.04 -11.26 -6.68
CA LEU A 267 -20.89 -10.96 -7.84
C LEU A 267 -22.38 -10.89 -7.47
N ALA A 268 -22.85 -11.76 -6.59
CA ALA A 268 -24.23 -11.71 -6.09
C ALA A 268 -24.50 -10.39 -5.35
N ALA A 269 -23.59 -9.97 -4.48
CA ALA A 269 -23.70 -8.72 -3.72
C ALA A 269 -23.58 -7.47 -4.60
N ALA A 270 -22.90 -7.55 -5.73
CA ALA A 270 -22.74 -6.44 -6.66
C ALA A 270 -24.00 -6.16 -7.51
N ARG A 271 -24.94 -7.11 -7.62
CA ARG A 271 -26.17 -6.95 -8.42
C ARG A 271 -26.95 -5.71 -7.98
N GLY A 272 -27.34 -4.88 -8.94
CA GLY A 272 -28.12 -3.66 -8.69
C GLY A 272 -27.35 -2.53 -8.00
N THR A 273 -26.07 -2.72 -7.65
CA THR A 273 -25.27 -1.66 -7.03
C THR A 273 -24.65 -0.68 -8.02
N GLY A 274 -24.47 -1.11 -9.28
CA GLY A 274 -23.72 -0.36 -10.29
C GLY A 274 -22.18 -0.50 -10.16
N VAL A 275 -21.68 -1.23 -9.18
CA VAL A 275 -20.25 -1.54 -9.06
C VAL A 275 -19.92 -2.73 -9.97
N ARG A 276 -18.98 -2.54 -10.89
CA ARG A 276 -18.51 -3.60 -11.78
C ARG A 276 -17.42 -4.41 -11.10
N VAL A 277 -17.56 -5.72 -11.13
CA VAL A 277 -16.59 -6.65 -10.52
C VAL A 277 -15.66 -7.20 -11.59
N HIS A 278 -14.35 -7.03 -11.39
CA HIS A 278 -13.31 -7.56 -12.24
C HIS A 278 -12.50 -8.59 -11.47
N ALA A 279 -12.35 -9.78 -12.03
CA ALA A 279 -11.54 -10.82 -11.42
C ALA A 279 -10.05 -10.46 -11.54
N TRP A 280 -9.42 -10.16 -10.41
CA TRP A 280 -7.99 -9.89 -10.36
C TRP A 280 -7.23 -11.22 -10.24
N PHE A 281 -6.36 -11.46 -11.23
CA PHE A 281 -5.61 -12.70 -11.41
C PHE A 281 -4.10 -12.43 -11.37
N LEU A 282 -3.40 -13.06 -10.41
CA LEU A 282 -1.94 -13.02 -10.31
C LEU A 282 -1.32 -14.01 -11.30
N CYS A 283 -0.76 -13.53 -12.42
CA CYS A 283 -0.33 -14.39 -13.52
C CYS A 283 0.93 -15.21 -13.20
N PHE A 284 2.10 -14.58 -13.19
CA PHE A 284 3.38 -15.26 -13.02
C PHE A 284 3.92 -15.17 -11.59
N ASN A 285 3.03 -15.17 -10.63
CA ASN A 285 3.33 -15.08 -9.20
C ASN A 285 2.54 -16.15 -8.43
N ALA A 286 3.25 -17.00 -7.69
CA ALA A 286 2.70 -18.04 -6.85
C ALA A 286 3.06 -17.85 -5.35
N THR A 287 3.40 -16.64 -4.92
CA THR A 287 3.78 -16.33 -3.52
C THR A 287 2.69 -16.67 -2.50
N ARG A 288 1.42 -16.71 -2.92
CA ARG A 288 0.28 -17.12 -2.09
C ARG A 288 -0.03 -18.62 -2.19
N GLY A 289 0.78 -19.39 -2.93
CA GLY A 289 0.63 -20.83 -3.07
C GLY A 289 1.12 -21.59 -1.85
N SER A 290 0.48 -22.72 -1.53
CA SER A 290 0.93 -23.63 -0.49
C SER A 290 2.32 -24.22 -0.82
N LYS A 291 3.03 -24.72 0.20
CA LYS A 291 4.30 -25.44 -0.01
C LYS A 291 4.17 -26.58 -1.02
N ALA A 292 3.08 -27.36 -0.95
CA ALA A 292 2.78 -28.43 -1.89
C ALA A 292 2.60 -27.92 -3.32
N ARG A 293 1.89 -26.78 -3.50
CA ARG A 293 1.73 -26.14 -4.82
C ARG A 293 3.08 -25.69 -5.37
N LEU A 294 3.89 -25.01 -4.57
CA LEU A 294 5.22 -24.56 -4.98
C LEU A 294 6.14 -25.74 -5.38
N ALA A 295 6.07 -26.86 -4.65
CA ALA A 295 6.79 -28.08 -5.02
C ALA A 295 6.28 -28.66 -6.35
N SER A 296 4.97 -28.69 -6.58
CA SER A 296 4.39 -29.14 -7.85
C SER A 296 4.84 -28.27 -9.04
N LEU A 297 4.85 -26.94 -8.85
CA LEU A 297 5.33 -25.99 -9.87
C LEU A 297 6.83 -26.17 -10.17
N ALA A 298 7.64 -26.50 -9.14
CA ALA A 298 9.05 -26.80 -9.30
C ALA A 298 9.30 -28.10 -10.10
N LYS A 299 8.55 -29.17 -9.80
CA LYS A 299 8.64 -30.44 -10.53
C LYS A 299 8.31 -30.29 -12.03
N ARG A 300 7.46 -29.32 -12.39
CA ARG A 300 7.12 -29.00 -13.79
C ARG A 300 8.15 -28.09 -14.46
N GLY A 301 9.17 -27.60 -13.73
CA GLY A 301 10.14 -26.65 -14.25
C GLY A 301 9.58 -25.24 -14.51
N TRP A 302 8.47 -24.86 -13.86
CA TRP A 302 7.78 -23.61 -14.09
C TRP A 302 8.27 -22.44 -13.26
N ARG A 303 9.08 -22.72 -12.22
CA ARG A 303 9.58 -21.69 -11.30
C ARG A 303 10.89 -21.08 -11.79
N LEU A 304 11.00 -19.77 -11.71
CA LEU A 304 12.24 -19.04 -11.97
C LEU A 304 13.25 -19.22 -10.81
N LYS A 305 14.53 -19.16 -11.16
CA LYS A 305 15.62 -19.05 -10.20
C LYS A 305 16.05 -17.61 -10.02
N ASP A 306 16.46 -17.25 -8.81
CA ASP A 306 17.10 -15.96 -8.53
C ASP A 306 18.59 -16.00 -8.96
N ARG A 307 19.29 -14.87 -8.84
CA ARG A 307 20.70 -14.74 -9.19
C ARG A 307 21.64 -15.63 -8.36
N ALA A 308 21.17 -16.14 -7.22
CA ALA A 308 21.90 -17.11 -6.39
C ALA A 308 21.56 -18.57 -6.75
N GLY A 309 20.80 -18.81 -7.82
CA GLY A 309 20.39 -20.13 -8.28
C GLY A 309 19.24 -20.76 -7.49
N ARG A 310 18.63 -20.05 -6.52
CA ARG A 310 17.54 -20.56 -5.69
C ARG A 310 16.21 -20.43 -6.40
N LEU A 311 15.35 -21.44 -6.29
CA LEU A 311 13.98 -21.38 -6.80
C LEU A 311 13.18 -20.31 -6.07
N THR A 312 12.55 -19.43 -6.86
CA THR A 312 11.65 -18.40 -6.36
C THR A 312 10.19 -18.86 -6.42
N GLU A 313 9.26 -18.08 -5.90
CA GLU A 313 7.82 -18.28 -6.07
C GLU A 313 7.30 -17.65 -7.39
N TYR A 314 8.18 -17.06 -8.17
CA TYR A 314 7.83 -16.47 -9.47
C TYR A 314 8.01 -17.49 -10.59
N LEU A 315 7.19 -17.34 -11.65
CA LEU A 315 7.06 -18.32 -12.70
C LEU A 315 7.62 -17.78 -14.02
N ASP A 316 8.02 -18.70 -14.91
CA ASP A 316 8.65 -18.40 -16.19
C ASP A 316 7.62 -18.07 -17.28
N PRO A 317 7.47 -16.81 -17.70
CA PRO A 317 6.52 -16.44 -18.76
C PRO A 317 6.86 -17.06 -20.14
N SER A 318 8.08 -17.52 -20.37
CA SER A 318 8.47 -18.15 -21.63
C SER A 318 7.99 -19.59 -21.75
N ASN A 319 7.66 -20.25 -20.64
CA ASN A 319 7.22 -21.64 -20.64
C ASN A 319 5.80 -21.76 -21.27
N PRO A 320 5.64 -22.49 -22.38
CA PRO A 320 4.37 -22.59 -23.09
C PRO A 320 3.30 -23.35 -22.31
N ASP A 321 3.68 -24.41 -21.57
CA ASP A 321 2.74 -25.22 -20.81
C ASP A 321 2.17 -24.46 -19.62
N LEU A 322 3.02 -23.65 -18.96
CA LEU A 322 2.58 -22.75 -17.92
C LEU A 322 1.58 -21.71 -18.47
N ARG A 323 1.91 -21.07 -19.59
CA ARG A 323 0.98 -20.10 -20.20
C ARG A 323 -0.35 -20.75 -20.53
N TRP A 324 -0.32 -21.95 -21.13
CA TRP A 324 -1.53 -22.69 -21.43
C TRP A 324 -2.34 -23.03 -20.17
N HIS A 325 -1.69 -23.48 -19.11
CA HIS A 325 -2.32 -23.76 -17.82
C HIS A 325 -3.04 -22.52 -17.24
N LEU A 326 -2.37 -21.35 -17.26
CA LEU A 326 -2.97 -20.11 -16.75
C LEU A 326 -4.10 -19.60 -17.65
N ILE A 327 -3.99 -19.74 -18.97
CA ILE A 327 -5.05 -19.40 -19.92
C ILE A 327 -6.27 -20.29 -19.70
N SER A 328 -6.06 -21.59 -19.46
CA SER A 328 -7.16 -22.54 -19.17
C SER A 328 -7.87 -22.19 -17.85
N ALA A 329 -7.13 -21.76 -16.82
CA ALA A 329 -7.72 -21.30 -15.57
C ALA A 329 -8.54 -20.01 -15.75
N LEU A 330 -8.07 -19.09 -16.58
CA LEU A 330 -8.80 -17.87 -16.91
C LEU A 330 -10.05 -18.19 -17.77
N ASP A 331 -9.96 -19.12 -18.71
CA ASP A 331 -11.10 -19.59 -19.52
C ASP A 331 -12.18 -20.24 -18.62
N GLU A 332 -11.78 -21.10 -17.67
CA GLU A 332 -12.67 -21.68 -16.65
C GLU A 332 -13.40 -20.57 -15.89
N LEU A 333 -12.67 -19.59 -15.36
CA LEU A 333 -13.20 -18.48 -14.57
C LEU A 333 -14.23 -17.67 -15.37
N VAL A 334 -13.88 -17.24 -16.59
CA VAL A 334 -14.76 -16.36 -17.36
C VAL A 334 -16.00 -17.09 -17.92
N ARG A 335 -15.94 -18.40 -18.06
CA ARG A 335 -17.13 -19.22 -18.39
C ARG A 335 -18.07 -19.38 -17.22
N ALA A 336 -17.51 -19.62 -16.03
CA ALA A 336 -18.29 -19.87 -14.83
C ALA A 336 -18.93 -18.61 -14.23
N TYR A 337 -18.25 -17.45 -14.34
CA TYR A 337 -18.65 -16.23 -13.62
C TYR A 337 -18.93 -15.06 -14.56
N PRO A 338 -20.05 -14.30 -14.35
CA PRO A 338 -20.42 -13.14 -15.15
C PRO A 338 -19.63 -11.88 -14.71
N VAL A 339 -18.30 -11.97 -14.70
CA VAL A 339 -17.43 -10.84 -14.37
C VAL A 339 -17.52 -9.74 -15.42
N ALA A 340 -17.42 -8.49 -15.00
CA ALA A 340 -17.34 -7.32 -15.88
C ALA A 340 -15.99 -7.23 -16.62
N GLY A 341 -14.97 -7.90 -16.09
CA GLY A 341 -13.66 -7.98 -16.71
C GLY A 341 -12.69 -8.89 -15.96
N VAL A 342 -11.51 -9.03 -16.55
CA VAL A 342 -10.34 -9.68 -15.95
C VAL A 342 -9.26 -8.61 -15.75
N HIS A 343 -8.67 -8.59 -14.56
CA HIS A 343 -7.56 -7.71 -14.22
C HIS A 343 -6.29 -8.55 -14.01
N LEU A 344 -5.36 -8.47 -14.97
CA LEU A 344 -4.10 -9.21 -14.91
C LEU A 344 -3.10 -8.47 -14.04
N ASP A 345 -2.48 -9.18 -13.09
CA ASP A 345 -1.36 -8.65 -12.31
C ASP A 345 -0.19 -9.63 -12.33
N PHE A 346 1.01 -9.13 -12.02
CA PHE A 346 2.25 -9.88 -12.22
C PHE A 346 2.34 -10.52 -13.61
N VAL A 347 1.73 -9.89 -14.60
CA VAL A 347 1.83 -10.25 -16.01
C VAL A 347 3.17 -9.74 -16.56
N ARG A 348 4.24 -10.28 -15.97
CA ARG A 348 5.63 -9.83 -16.18
C ARG A 348 6.64 -10.87 -15.69
N TRP A 349 7.88 -10.68 -16.13
CA TRP A 349 9.03 -11.38 -15.56
C TRP A 349 9.32 -10.91 -14.13
N TYR A 350 9.88 -11.80 -13.34
CA TYR A 350 10.44 -11.43 -12.05
C TYR A 350 11.72 -10.59 -12.25
N GLU A 351 11.81 -9.44 -11.60
CA GLU A 351 12.96 -8.52 -11.74
C GLU A 351 14.28 -9.17 -11.33
N GLY A 352 14.26 -10.00 -10.30
CA GLY A 352 15.42 -10.73 -9.74
C GLY A 352 15.73 -12.05 -10.42
N ALA A 353 15.10 -12.39 -11.56
CA ALA A 353 15.37 -13.65 -12.26
C ALA A 353 16.83 -13.74 -12.72
N ALA A 354 17.45 -14.93 -12.55
CA ALA A 354 18.83 -15.19 -12.95
C ALA A 354 19.04 -15.03 -14.45
N ALA A 355 18.07 -15.48 -15.24
CA ALA A 355 18.10 -15.41 -16.70
C ALA A 355 16.76 -14.90 -17.22
N LYS A 356 16.83 -14.05 -18.25
CA LYS A 356 15.68 -13.60 -19.04
C LYS A 356 16.06 -13.65 -20.52
N PRO A 357 15.11 -13.89 -21.42
CA PRO A 357 15.42 -13.83 -22.86
C PRO A 357 15.81 -12.41 -23.26
N ARG A 358 16.52 -12.29 -24.39
CA ARG A 358 16.93 -10.99 -24.96
C ARG A 358 15.71 -10.06 -25.17
N ASN A 359 14.57 -10.62 -25.55
CA ASN A 359 13.32 -9.88 -25.65
C ASN A 359 12.26 -10.47 -24.70
N PRO A 360 12.21 -10.02 -23.44
CA PRO A 360 11.25 -10.54 -22.46
C PRO A 360 9.79 -10.17 -22.78
N ALA A 361 9.55 -9.13 -23.60
CA ALA A 361 8.21 -8.66 -23.94
C ALA A 361 7.45 -9.63 -24.87
N THR A 362 8.16 -10.44 -25.68
CA THR A 362 7.52 -11.37 -26.61
C THR A 362 6.63 -12.39 -25.87
N ALA A 363 7.18 -13.09 -24.88
CA ALA A 363 6.45 -14.13 -24.15
C ALA A 363 5.26 -13.55 -23.37
N VAL A 364 5.44 -12.41 -22.71
CA VAL A 364 4.40 -11.73 -21.96
C VAL A 364 3.31 -11.21 -22.88
N GLY A 365 3.68 -10.56 -24.00
CA GLY A 365 2.73 -10.07 -25.01
C GLY A 365 1.91 -11.19 -25.66
N THR A 366 2.54 -12.34 -25.95
CA THR A 366 1.85 -13.54 -26.47
C THR A 366 0.81 -14.05 -25.47
N PHE A 367 1.15 -14.10 -24.19
CA PHE A 367 0.20 -14.49 -23.14
C PHE A 367 -0.99 -13.52 -23.08
N VAL A 368 -0.74 -12.20 -23.04
CA VAL A 368 -1.81 -11.17 -23.00
C VAL A 368 -2.71 -11.28 -24.24
N ALA A 369 -2.14 -11.49 -25.42
CA ALA A 369 -2.91 -11.67 -26.67
C ALA A 369 -3.80 -12.92 -26.62
N ALA A 370 -3.28 -14.04 -26.11
CA ALA A 370 -4.05 -15.27 -25.97
C ALA A 370 -5.19 -15.12 -24.96
N VAL A 371 -4.95 -14.49 -23.81
CA VAL A 371 -6.01 -14.17 -22.83
C VAL A 371 -7.08 -13.27 -23.46
N ARG A 372 -6.68 -12.25 -24.22
CA ARG A 372 -7.61 -11.36 -24.95
C ARG A 372 -8.50 -12.16 -25.92
N GLY A 373 -7.90 -13.05 -26.69
CA GLY A 373 -8.63 -13.91 -27.62
C GLY A 373 -9.70 -14.76 -26.93
N ARG A 374 -9.33 -15.40 -25.81
CA ARG A 374 -10.26 -16.21 -25.00
C ARG A 374 -11.36 -15.37 -24.37
N LEU A 375 -11.01 -14.23 -23.77
CA LEU A 375 -12.00 -13.35 -23.16
C LEU A 375 -13.03 -12.85 -24.18
N ARG A 376 -12.59 -12.43 -25.37
CA ARG A 376 -13.49 -11.99 -26.45
C ARG A 376 -14.42 -13.10 -26.94
N ALA A 377 -13.92 -14.33 -27.03
CA ALA A 377 -14.72 -15.47 -27.47
C ALA A 377 -15.83 -15.84 -26.48
N VAL A 378 -15.60 -15.67 -25.17
CA VAL A 378 -16.54 -16.08 -24.12
C VAL A 378 -17.40 -14.92 -23.64
N ARG A 379 -16.78 -13.72 -23.45
CA ARG A 379 -17.42 -12.51 -22.91
C ARG A 379 -16.94 -11.28 -23.68
N PRO A 380 -17.47 -11.02 -24.87
CA PRO A 380 -16.98 -9.97 -25.78
C PRO A 380 -17.05 -8.55 -25.19
N ARG A 381 -17.93 -8.32 -24.20
CA ARG A 381 -18.09 -7.01 -23.51
C ARG A 381 -17.23 -6.87 -22.25
N ALA A 382 -16.62 -7.96 -21.78
CA ALA A 382 -15.79 -7.92 -20.58
C ALA A 382 -14.46 -7.22 -20.87
N TRP A 383 -14.01 -6.39 -19.93
CA TRP A 383 -12.75 -5.71 -20.04
C TRP A 383 -11.57 -6.63 -19.74
N LEU A 384 -10.48 -6.45 -20.46
CA LEU A 384 -9.17 -6.95 -20.08
C LEU A 384 -8.34 -5.76 -19.63
N THR A 385 -7.95 -5.75 -18.37
CA THR A 385 -7.11 -4.71 -17.78
C THR A 385 -5.82 -5.33 -17.22
N ALA A 386 -4.77 -4.54 -17.05
CA ALA A 386 -3.51 -5.05 -16.50
C ALA A 386 -2.87 -4.05 -15.54
N ALA A 387 -2.52 -4.50 -14.32
CA ALA A 387 -1.61 -3.80 -13.44
C ALA A 387 -0.20 -3.83 -14.03
N VAL A 388 0.40 -2.65 -14.20
CA VAL A 388 1.69 -2.52 -14.88
C VAL A 388 2.64 -1.62 -14.10
N LEU A 389 3.95 -1.81 -14.31
CA LEU A 389 4.95 -0.93 -13.71
C LEU A 389 4.87 0.48 -14.32
N PRO A 390 5.05 1.54 -13.51
CA PRO A 390 4.91 2.92 -13.96
C PRO A 390 6.06 3.39 -14.86
N GLY A 391 7.20 2.70 -14.82
CA GLY A 391 8.45 3.07 -15.49
C GLY A 391 8.51 2.68 -16.97
N TYR A 392 7.62 3.20 -17.81
CA TYR A 392 7.73 3.03 -19.26
C TYR A 392 8.75 4.04 -19.83
N PRO A 393 9.63 3.65 -20.79
CA PRO A 393 9.72 2.34 -21.46
C PRO A 393 10.62 1.31 -20.76
N SER A 394 11.28 1.62 -19.65
CA SER A 394 12.24 0.72 -18.99
C SER A 394 11.63 -0.63 -18.57
N CYS A 395 10.32 -0.67 -18.25
CA CYS A 395 9.62 -1.91 -17.90
C CYS A 395 9.52 -2.91 -19.07
N VAL A 396 9.68 -2.47 -20.31
CA VAL A 396 9.72 -3.37 -21.49
C VAL A 396 10.93 -4.30 -21.41
N ALA A 397 12.12 -3.72 -21.26
CA ALA A 397 13.36 -4.47 -21.18
C ALA A 397 13.53 -5.20 -19.83
N SER A 398 13.12 -4.57 -18.72
CA SER A 398 13.36 -5.11 -17.39
C SER A 398 12.44 -6.28 -17.04
N VAL A 399 11.15 -6.23 -17.40
CA VAL A 399 10.13 -7.21 -17.01
C VAL A 399 9.18 -7.65 -18.13
N GLY A 400 9.40 -7.19 -19.36
CA GLY A 400 8.59 -7.58 -20.50
C GLY A 400 7.22 -6.94 -20.59
N GLN A 401 6.96 -5.86 -19.86
CA GLN A 401 5.67 -5.16 -19.89
C GLN A 401 5.65 -4.05 -20.95
N ASP A 402 5.41 -4.39 -22.21
CA ASP A 402 5.15 -3.42 -23.28
C ASP A 402 3.66 -3.03 -23.32
N TRP A 403 3.18 -2.48 -22.21
CA TRP A 403 1.76 -2.18 -22.03
C TRP A 403 1.25 -1.06 -22.95
N THR A 404 2.09 -0.18 -23.47
CA THR A 404 1.67 0.81 -24.45
C THR A 404 1.37 0.14 -25.79
N ALA A 405 2.19 -0.82 -26.23
CA ALA A 405 1.89 -1.63 -27.41
C ALA A 405 0.64 -2.51 -27.19
N TRP A 406 0.36 -2.95 -25.96
CA TRP A 406 -0.90 -3.67 -25.68
C TRP A 406 -2.12 -2.78 -25.86
N ILE A 407 -2.06 -1.50 -25.45
CA ILE A 407 -3.12 -0.52 -25.70
C ILE A 407 -3.26 -0.28 -27.20
N ASP A 408 -2.17 0.06 -27.89
CA ASP A 408 -2.17 0.45 -29.30
C ASP A 408 -2.70 -0.69 -30.20
N ARG A 409 -2.46 -1.95 -29.82
CA ARG A 409 -2.98 -3.15 -30.51
C ARG A 409 -4.35 -3.61 -30.03
N GLY A 410 -4.99 -2.93 -29.08
CA GLY A 410 -6.28 -3.30 -28.49
C GLY A 410 -6.25 -4.63 -27.72
N LEU A 411 -5.09 -5.03 -27.21
CA LEU A 411 -4.94 -6.25 -26.40
C LEU A 411 -5.47 -6.05 -24.99
N VAL A 412 -5.39 -4.84 -24.44
CA VAL A 412 -6.03 -4.46 -23.17
C VAL A 412 -6.98 -3.29 -23.41
N ASP A 413 -8.06 -3.25 -22.64
CA ASP A 413 -8.99 -2.10 -22.63
C ASP A 413 -8.40 -0.95 -21.80
N TYR A 414 -7.73 -1.30 -20.70
CA TYR A 414 -7.02 -0.34 -19.86
C TYR A 414 -5.73 -0.93 -19.29
N ALA A 415 -4.64 -0.16 -19.35
CA ALA A 415 -3.48 -0.36 -18.51
C ALA A 415 -3.68 0.41 -17.18
N VAL A 416 -3.22 -0.18 -16.07
CA VAL A 416 -3.33 0.41 -14.74
C VAL A 416 -1.92 0.54 -14.15
N PRO A 417 -1.16 1.59 -14.52
CA PRO A 417 0.17 1.82 -13.98
C PRO A 417 0.11 2.05 -12.47
N MET A 418 0.89 1.31 -11.71
CA MET A 418 1.00 1.42 -10.26
C MET A 418 1.83 2.64 -9.88
N ASN A 419 1.26 3.84 -10.03
CA ASN A 419 1.90 5.13 -9.78
C ASN A 419 1.94 5.45 -8.27
N TYR A 420 2.62 4.59 -7.50
CA TYR A 420 2.69 4.69 -6.05
C TYR A 420 3.79 5.68 -5.63
N PHE A 421 3.50 6.98 -5.80
CA PHE A 421 4.42 8.07 -5.51
C PHE A 421 3.82 9.05 -4.48
N GLU A 422 4.56 9.34 -3.41
CA GLU A 422 4.20 10.41 -2.47
C GLU A 422 4.57 11.80 -3.01
N CYS A 423 5.67 11.89 -3.76
CA CYS A 423 6.18 13.14 -4.32
C CYS A 423 5.32 13.57 -5.52
N PRO A 424 4.65 14.75 -5.47
CA PRO A 424 3.81 15.24 -6.57
C PRO A 424 4.54 15.40 -7.89
N ALA A 425 5.79 15.86 -7.87
CA ALA A 425 6.59 16.02 -9.09
C ALA A 425 6.91 14.68 -9.75
N ARG A 426 7.23 13.64 -8.97
CA ARG A 426 7.47 12.28 -9.50
C ARG A 426 6.19 11.69 -10.10
N TYR A 427 5.05 11.88 -9.44
CA TYR A 427 3.76 11.44 -9.96
C TYR A 427 3.43 12.15 -11.28
N ALA A 428 3.52 13.48 -11.32
CA ALA A 428 3.24 14.27 -12.52
C ALA A 428 4.16 13.87 -13.69
N ALA A 429 5.45 13.65 -13.42
CA ALA A 429 6.40 13.20 -14.45
C ALA A 429 6.07 11.79 -14.97
N ALA A 430 5.61 10.87 -14.11
CA ALA A 430 5.19 9.54 -14.54
C ALA A 430 3.95 9.62 -15.44
N VAL A 431 2.93 10.34 -15.00
CA VAL A 431 1.68 10.56 -15.76
C VAL A 431 1.95 11.18 -17.12
N ALA A 432 2.82 12.20 -17.21
CA ALA A 432 3.19 12.83 -18.48
C ALA A 432 3.86 11.85 -19.46
N ARG A 433 4.76 10.98 -18.97
CA ARG A 433 5.40 9.94 -19.79
C ARG A 433 4.44 8.85 -20.24
N GLN A 434 3.40 8.57 -19.49
CA GLN A 434 2.41 7.54 -19.79
C GLN A 434 1.34 8.02 -20.77
N ALA A 435 0.85 9.25 -20.60
CA ALA A 435 -0.23 9.84 -21.37
C ALA A 435 0.31 10.66 -22.58
N THR A 436 1.16 10.06 -23.40
CA THR A 436 1.84 10.75 -24.53
C THR A 436 0.88 11.22 -25.64
N THR A 437 -0.27 10.57 -25.80
CA THR A 437 -1.33 10.97 -26.72
C THR A 437 -2.69 10.91 -26.04
N LYS A 438 -3.65 11.73 -26.52
CA LYS A 438 -5.04 11.68 -26.02
C LYS A 438 -5.67 10.30 -26.18
N GLN A 439 -5.38 9.61 -27.28
CA GLN A 439 -5.87 8.27 -27.55
C GLN A 439 -5.37 7.29 -26.49
N ARG A 440 -4.06 7.26 -26.21
CA ARG A 440 -3.48 6.35 -25.22
C ARG A 440 -3.95 6.70 -23.79
N ALA A 441 -4.02 7.98 -23.43
CA ALA A 441 -4.48 8.43 -22.13
C ALA A 441 -5.87 7.88 -21.74
N ARG A 442 -6.80 7.81 -22.69
CA ARG A 442 -8.15 7.26 -22.49
C ARG A 442 -8.20 5.77 -22.15
N HIS A 443 -7.10 5.06 -22.36
CA HIS A 443 -6.92 3.65 -22.02
C HIS A 443 -6.01 3.45 -20.80
N ILE A 444 -5.84 4.50 -19.98
CA ILE A 444 -5.05 4.42 -18.74
C ILE A 444 -5.95 4.77 -17.55
N ILE A 445 -5.92 3.90 -16.53
CA ILE A 445 -6.47 4.14 -15.21
C ILE A 445 -5.27 4.31 -14.27
N SER A 446 -5.03 5.50 -13.72
CA SER A 446 -3.86 5.71 -12.86
C SER A 446 -4.02 5.00 -11.53
N GLY A 447 -3.14 4.05 -11.21
CA GLY A 447 -3.07 3.41 -9.90
C GLY A 447 -2.46 4.35 -8.85
N LEU A 448 -3.16 4.57 -7.76
CA LEU A 448 -2.73 5.42 -6.64
C LEU A 448 -2.46 4.56 -5.40
N GLY A 449 -1.23 4.58 -4.91
CA GLY A 449 -0.86 3.88 -3.68
C GLY A 449 -1.28 4.67 -2.44
N VAL A 450 -2.55 4.60 -2.07
CA VAL A 450 -3.10 5.34 -0.93
C VAL A 450 -2.54 4.82 0.38
N THR A 451 -2.56 3.49 0.55
CA THR A 451 -2.06 2.77 1.72
C THR A 451 -0.98 1.73 1.37
N ALA A 452 -0.38 1.84 0.19
CA ALA A 452 0.70 0.97 -0.28
C ALA A 452 1.97 1.08 0.59
N ASN A 453 2.85 0.08 0.50
CA ASN A 453 4.13 0.14 1.20
C ASN A 453 5.05 1.23 0.62
N GLU A 454 4.95 1.49 -0.68
CA GLU A 454 5.76 2.45 -1.43
C GLU A 454 5.28 3.90 -1.26
N SER A 455 4.03 4.12 -0.83
CA SER A 455 3.46 5.45 -0.66
C SER A 455 2.35 5.49 0.38
N ARG A 456 2.35 6.59 1.16
CA ARG A 456 1.35 6.89 2.19
C ARG A 456 0.81 8.29 1.94
N LEU A 457 -0.31 8.37 1.22
CA LEU A 457 -0.89 9.63 0.81
C LEU A 457 -1.76 10.26 1.91
N THR A 458 -2.00 11.55 1.81
CA THR A 458 -3.08 12.26 2.48
C THR A 458 -4.28 12.39 1.55
N PRO A 459 -5.50 12.66 2.04
CA PRO A 459 -6.65 12.92 1.17
C PRO A 459 -6.41 14.05 0.16
N ALA A 460 -5.72 15.12 0.57
CA ALA A 460 -5.35 16.22 -0.31
C ALA A 460 -4.43 15.75 -1.45
N GLN A 461 -3.39 14.95 -1.14
CA GLN A 461 -2.51 14.40 -2.17
C GLN A 461 -3.24 13.46 -3.14
N VAL A 462 -4.20 12.66 -2.66
CA VAL A 462 -5.05 11.83 -3.54
C VAL A 462 -5.86 12.73 -4.48
N ILE A 463 -6.47 13.79 -3.97
CA ILE A 463 -7.21 14.78 -4.79
C ILE A 463 -6.29 15.38 -5.86
N ASP A 464 -5.07 15.78 -5.49
CA ASP A 464 -4.10 16.37 -6.42
C ASP A 464 -3.68 15.38 -7.51
N GLN A 465 -3.45 14.11 -7.15
CA GLN A 465 -3.10 13.05 -8.10
C GLN A 465 -4.27 12.72 -9.04
N VAL A 466 -5.51 12.64 -8.54
CA VAL A 466 -6.70 12.49 -9.40
C VAL A 466 -6.81 13.65 -10.39
N ASN A 467 -6.63 14.87 -9.92
CA ASN A 467 -6.68 16.05 -10.79
C ASN A 467 -5.54 16.06 -11.82
N ALA A 468 -4.34 15.58 -11.48
CA ALA A 468 -3.26 15.45 -12.43
C ALA A 468 -3.55 14.39 -13.51
N ALA A 469 -4.11 13.22 -13.12
CA ALA A 469 -4.57 12.19 -14.06
C ALA A 469 -5.66 12.72 -15.01
N ARG A 470 -6.61 13.52 -14.47
CA ARG A 470 -7.66 14.19 -15.26
C ARG A 470 -7.10 15.16 -16.29
N ARG A 471 -6.12 16.00 -15.89
CA ARG A 471 -5.46 16.95 -16.81
C ARG A 471 -4.72 16.21 -17.94
N ALA A 472 -4.16 15.05 -17.65
CA ALA A 472 -3.53 14.18 -18.64
C ALA A 472 -4.53 13.43 -19.55
N GLY A 473 -5.83 13.54 -19.30
CA GLY A 473 -6.88 12.88 -20.09
C GLY A 473 -7.08 11.40 -19.79
N MET A 474 -6.57 10.90 -18.65
CA MET A 474 -6.73 9.50 -18.27
C MET A 474 -8.19 9.14 -17.99
N ALA A 475 -8.55 7.85 -18.14
CA ALA A 475 -9.91 7.34 -17.98
C ALA A 475 -10.42 7.43 -16.54
N GLY A 476 -9.53 7.39 -15.58
CA GLY A 476 -9.85 7.42 -14.16
C GLY A 476 -8.68 7.01 -13.29
N VAL A 477 -9.01 6.59 -12.08
CA VAL A 477 -8.02 6.17 -11.07
C VAL A 477 -8.43 4.85 -10.42
N ALA A 478 -7.43 4.13 -9.89
CA ALA A 478 -7.62 2.94 -9.06
C ALA A 478 -6.88 3.13 -7.73
N LEU A 479 -7.56 2.94 -6.61
CA LEU A 479 -7.01 3.15 -5.27
C LEU A 479 -6.48 1.84 -4.70
N PHE A 480 -5.24 1.79 -4.30
CA PHE A 480 -4.63 0.64 -3.64
C PHE A 480 -4.41 0.98 -2.14
N ASP A 481 -5.04 0.25 -1.16
CA ASP A 481 -5.99 -0.82 -1.45
C ASP A 481 -7.25 -0.65 -0.58
N LEU A 482 -8.22 -1.54 -0.71
CA LEU A 482 -9.46 -1.54 0.06
C LEU A 482 -9.17 -2.01 1.50
N ASP A 483 -8.88 -1.05 2.35
CA ASP A 483 -8.67 -1.24 3.79
C ASP A 483 -9.51 -0.26 4.63
N HIS A 484 -9.49 -0.45 5.94
CA HIS A 484 -10.20 0.44 6.87
C HIS A 484 -9.68 1.89 6.80
N THR A 485 -8.39 2.09 6.53
CA THR A 485 -7.81 3.43 6.40
C THR A 485 -8.36 4.16 5.19
N LEU A 486 -8.43 3.50 4.03
CA LEU A 486 -9.06 4.07 2.84
C LEU A 486 -10.51 4.47 3.11
N VAL A 487 -11.27 3.56 3.72
CA VAL A 487 -12.71 3.72 3.92
C VAL A 487 -13.05 4.78 4.97
N GLU A 488 -12.32 4.84 6.06
CA GLU A 488 -12.62 5.75 7.17
C GLU A 488 -12.06 7.15 6.96
N ARG A 489 -10.92 7.28 6.27
CA ARG A 489 -10.22 8.55 6.16
C ARG A 489 -10.34 9.20 4.77
N PHE A 490 -10.30 8.43 3.70
CA PHE A 490 -10.20 8.96 2.34
C PHE A 490 -11.55 9.03 1.63
N LEU A 491 -12.29 7.94 1.57
CA LEU A 491 -13.56 7.90 0.85
C LEU A 491 -14.57 8.94 1.34
N PRO A 492 -14.72 9.25 2.65
CA PRO A 492 -15.61 10.30 3.11
C PRO A 492 -15.28 11.68 2.58
N ILE A 493 -14.02 11.95 2.24
CA ILE A 493 -13.57 13.24 1.67
C ILE A 493 -13.74 13.23 0.15
N LEU A 494 -13.32 12.14 -0.52
CA LEU A 494 -13.43 12.03 -1.97
C LEU A 494 -14.88 12.08 -2.48
N ARG A 495 -15.83 11.48 -1.74
CA ARG A 495 -17.26 11.51 -2.09
C ARG A 495 -17.91 12.89 -1.98
N LEU A 496 -17.28 13.86 -1.30
CA LEU A 496 -17.81 15.23 -1.22
C LEU A 496 -17.75 15.94 -2.58
N GLY A 497 -16.84 15.54 -3.45
CA GLY A 497 -16.63 16.15 -4.74
C GLY A 497 -16.24 15.17 -5.84
N LEU A 498 -15.00 14.71 -5.87
CA LEU A 498 -14.46 13.87 -6.95
C LEU A 498 -15.30 12.62 -7.23
N PHE A 499 -15.63 11.87 -6.18
CA PHE A 499 -16.33 10.59 -6.24
C PHE A 499 -17.79 10.71 -5.82
N ARG A 500 -18.39 11.93 -5.97
CA ARG A 500 -19.80 12.13 -5.60
C ARG A 500 -20.68 11.13 -6.35
N PRO A 501 -21.42 10.25 -5.65
CA PRO A 501 -22.32 9.31 -6.29
C PRO A 501 -23.37 10.06 -7.14
N LYS A 502 -23.74 9.48 -8.27
CA LYS A 502 -24.91 9.95 -9.01
C LYS A 502 -26.16 9.73 -8.14
N ARG A 503 -26.98 10.75 -8.03
CA ARG A 503 -28.32 10.64 -7.41
C ARG A 503 -29.21 9.72 -8.22
#